data_8384217b9c2f2508da9f9aed7da4fe80
#
_entry.id   8384217b9c2f2508da9f9aed7da4fe80
#
_cell.length_a   1.000
_cell.length_b   1.000
_cell.length_c   1.000
_cell.angle_alpha   90.00
_cell.angle_beta   90.00
_cell.angle_gamma   90.00
#
_symmetry.space_group_name_H-M   'P 1'
#
loop_
_entity.id
_entity.type
_entity.pdbx_description
1 polymer ?
#
loop_
_entity_poly.entity_id
_entity_poly.type
_entity_poly.pdbx_seq_one_letter_code
_entity_poly.pdbx_strand_id
1 'polypeptide(L)'
;MKKFLALGLSSILAMSVLAGCGGSANGGQTETTSKFEKLDTDLKVGMVVGKGTIDDRSFNQGTWEGISGTVKNCKYLKPAGETEADYTKEIGNLYDAGFKSIMLPGYYFETALFKAQDKYTDASFVILDGEPNDGQGTTKIGDKTVSITFAEQEASFIAGVAAATQIKDGEFGFLGGMALPAVQRFEKGFRQGIDYANTNLGTNISFKDENSVYQGTFDDKAAGQQIAAQMYDRGVKVIFTAAGGTGIGAITEAKQRTSNGQEVWVIGVDSDQYTDGIYNEDTKQSVVLTSAIKYLDQATHDMIVAQVNGNFQGGEVIVFSIANDGVGIPAENPNLSEETIIVVNEVYNKVKTGEIVVDGTV
;
A
#
# COMPACT_ATOMS: atom_id res chain seq x y z
N MET A 1 -43.61 -49.83 -11.24
CA MET A 1 -44.84 -49.36 -10.56
C MET A 1 -44.55 -47.95 -10.05
N LYS A 2 -45.19 -46.98 -10.71
CA LYS A 2 -46.02 -45.91 -10.10
C LYS A 2 -45.29 -45.02 -9.10
N LYS A 3 -45.29 -43.67 -9.09
CA LYS A 3 -46.04 -42.60 -9.82
C LYS A 3 -45.30 -41.30 -9.49
N PHE A 4 -45.08 -40.42 -10.40
CA PHE A 4 -45.52 -39.04 -10.59
C PHE A 4 -45.84 -38.21 -9.30
N LEU A 5 -45.28 -37.04 -9.16
CA LEU A 5 -46.03 -35.77 -9.27
C LEU A 5 -45.13 -34.55 -9.39
N ALA A 6 -45.48 -33.74 -10.37
CA ALA A 6 -44.94 -32.40 -10.67
C ALA A 6 -45.82 -31.33 -10.01
N LEU A 7 -45.46 -30.10 -10.19
CA LEU A 7 -46.08 -28.77 -9.95
C LEU A 7 -45.35 -27.96 -8.90
N GLY A 8 -45.08 -26.70 -9.06
CA GLY A 8 -45.52 -25.77 -10.10
C GLY A 8 -44.82 -24.42 -9.94
N LEU A 9 -44.74 -23.70 -11.04
CA LEU A 9 -44.36 -22.29 -11.21
C LEU A 9 -45.11 -21.35 -10.27
N SER A 10 -44.43 -20.27 -9.84
CA SER A 10 -45.08 -18.97 -9.75
C SER A 10 -44.05 -17.82 -9.88
N SER A 11 -44.08 -17.20 -11.03
CA SER A 11 -43.55 -15.89 -11.38
C SER A 11 -44.36 -14.79 -10.67
N ILE A 12 -43.69 -13.80 -10.08
CA ILE A 12 -44.31 -12.49 -9.86
C ILE A 12 -43.35 -11.40 -10.34
N LEU A 13 -43.77 -10.81 -11.45
CA LEU A 13 -43.38 -9.51 -11.95
C LEU A 13 -44.05 -8.44 -11.06
N ALA A 14 -43.38 -7.41 -10.65
CA ALA A 14 -44.02 -6.14 -10.32
C ALA A 14 -43.11 -4.94 -10.57
N MET A 15 -43.62 -4.14 -11.41
CA MET A 15 -43.26 -2.89 -12.05
C MET A 15 -42.88 -1.75 -11.05
N SER A 16 -41.86 -1.03 -11.49
CA SER A 16 -41.73 0.46 -11.62
C SER A 16 -42.72 1.36 -10.93
N VAL A 17 -42.20 2.39 -10.26
CA VAL A 17 -42.67 3.77 -10.38
C VAL A 17 -41.51 4.74 -10.31
N LEU A 18 -41.33 5.52 -11.38
CA LEU A 18 -40.59 6.80 -11.40
C LEU A 18 -41.37 7.86 -10.65
N ALA A 19 -40.70 8.70 -9.88
CA ALA A 19 -40.88 10.14 -9.95
C ALA A 19 -40.03 10.87 -8.91
N GLY A 20 -39.35 11.91 -9.33
CA GLY A 20 -39.23 13.15 -8.58
C GLY A 20 -37.83 13.73 -8.50
N CYS A 21 -37.53 14.69 -9.39
CA CYS A 21 -36.39 15.59 -9.37
C CYS A 21 -36.16 16.31 -8.04
N GLY A 22 -34.89 16.42 -7.62
CA GLY A 22 -34.44 17.35 -6.59
C GLY A 22 -32.92 17.28 -6.53
N GLY A 23 -32.22 18.18 -7.21
CA GLY A 23 -30.77 18.20 -7.29
C GLY A 23 -30.11 18.56 -5.96
N SER A 24 -29.07 17.85 -5.63
CA SER A 24 -27.91 18.30 -4.84
C SER A 24 -26.73 17.42 -5.24
N ALA A 25 -25.70 18.07 -5.74
CA ALA A 25 -24.45 17.43 -6.13
C ALA A 25 -23.78 16.87 -4.87
N ASN A 26 -23.89 15.56 -4.67
CA ASN A 26 -23.02 14.79 -3.79
C ASN A 26 -22.12 13.91 -4.69
N GLY A 27 -20.81 14.12 -4.54
CA GLY A 27 -19.81 13.33 -5.23
C GLY A 27 -20.07 11.83 -5.01
N GLY A 28 -20.21 11.11 -6.10
CA GLY A 28 -20.38 9.67 -6.08
C GLY A 28 -19.18 9.00 -5.41
N GLN A 29 -19.37 8.57 -4.16
CA GLN A 29 -18.55 7.51 -3.59
C GLN A 29 -18.94 6.23 -4.31
N THR A 30 -18.04 5.71 -5.14
CA THR A 30 -18.06 4.30 -5.52
C THR A 30 -17.95 3.52 -4.21
N GLU A 31 -19.00 2.78 -3.83
CA GLU A 31 -18.92 1.79 -2.75
C GLU A 31 -17.94 0.70 -3.21
N THR A 32 -16.67 0.87 -2.86
CA THR A 32 -15.73 -0.25 -2.85
C THR A 32 -16.25 -1.23 -1.80
N THR A 33 -16.61 -2.44 -2.23
CA THR A 33 -16.96 -3.52 -1.30
C THR A 33 -15.74 -3.79 -0.43
N SER A 34 -15.79 -3.32 0.82
CA SER A 34 -14.73 -3.58 1.79
C SER A 34 -14.56 -5.09 2.00
N LYS A 35 -13.32 -5.56 2.10
CA LYS A 35 -13.02 -6.96 2.45
C LYS A 35 -13.31 -7.27 3.93
N PHE A 36 -13.55 -6.25 4.74
CA PHE A 36 -13.85 -6.38 6.16
C PHE A 36 -15.34 -6.22 6.43
N GLU A 37 -15.86 -7.01 7.38
CA GLU A 37 -17.17 -6.77 7.97
C GLU A 37 -17.05 -5.65 9.02
N LYS A 38 -17.94 -4.65 8.95
CA LYS A 38 -17.93 -3.55 9.90
C LYS A 38 -18.27 -4.02 11.29
N LEU A 39 -17.43 -3.64 12.25
CA LEU A 39 -17.68 -3.93 13.66
C LEU A 39 -18.90 -3.18 14.20
N ASP A 40 -19.66 -3.85 15.05
CA ASP A 40 -20.71 -3.20 15.83
C ASP A 40 -20.10 -2.53 17.07
N THR A 41 -19.70 -1.28 16.89
CA THR A 41 -19.00 -0.49 17.91
C THR A 41 -19.29 1.00 17.74
N ASP A 42 -19.29 1.73 18.87
CA ASP A 42 -19.36 3.19 18.91
C ASP A 42 -17.97 3.85 18.79
N LEU A 43 -16.91 3.07 18.63
CA LEU A 43 -15.55 3.60 18.47
C LEU A 43 -15.49 4.57 17.27
N LYS A 44 -14.99 5.78 17.56
CA LYS A 44 -14.73 6.79 16.53
C LYS A 44 -13.26 6.79 16.17
N VAL A 45 -12.98 6.44 14.92
CA VAL A 45 -11.60 6.38 14.40
C VAL A 45 -11.33 7.55 13.46
N GLY A 46 -10.33 8.36 13.79
CA GLY A 46 -9.87 9.48 12.98
C GLY A 46 -8.57 9.14 12.25
N MET A 47 -8.35 9.75 11.10
CA MET A 47 -7.09 9.72 10.38
C MET A 47 -6.67 11.14 10.01
N VAL A 48 -5.40 11.47 10.21
CA VAL A 48 -4.82 12.66 9.59
C VAL A 48 -4.07 12.20 8.34
N VAL A 49 -4.44 12.74 7.18
CA VAL A 49 -3.79 12.37 5.91
C VAL A 49 -2.35 12.86 5.93
N GLY A 50 -1.42 12.01 5.59
CA GLY A 50 -0.01 12.34 5.42
C GLY A 50 0.22 13.18 4.15
N LYS A 51 1.49 13.23 3.72
CA LYS A 51 1.83 13.93 2.48
C LYS A 51 1.12 13.28 1.28
N GLY A 52 0.55 14.11 0.41
CA GLY A 52 -0.21 13.66 -0.75
C GLY A 52 -1.72 13.76 -0.57
N THR A 53 -2.47 12.77 -1.04
CA THR A 53 -3.93 12.74 -1.04
C THR A 53 -4.46 11.43 -0.51
N ILE A 54 -5.75 11.40 -0.15
CA ILE A 54 -6.42 10.18 0.33
C ILE A 54 -6.59 9.12 -0.77
N ASP A 55 -6.51 9.53 -2.02
CA ASP A 55 -6.63 8.71 -3.24
C ASP A 55 -5.29 8.53 -3.96
N ASP A 56 -4.20 8.38 -3.18
CA ASP A 56 -2.83 8.23 -3.67
C ASP A 56 -2.56 6.85 -4.33
N ARG A 57 -3.52 5.94 -4.31
CA ARG A 57 -3.40 4.55 -4.79
C ARG A 57 -2.29 3.76 -4.07
N SER A 58 -1.96 4.18 -2.84
CA SER A 58 -0.84 3.67 -2.06
C SER A 58 -1.11 3.82 -0.56
N PHE A 59 -0.25 4.52 0.17
CA PHE A 59 -0.15 4.52 1.62
C PHE A 59 -1.35 5.14 2.35
N ASN A 60 -1.78 6.36 1.96
CA ASN A 60 -2.94 7.01 2.61
C ASN A 60 -4.23 6.26 2.29
N GLN A 61 -4.41 5.85 1.02
CA GLN A 61 -5.61 5.14 0.60
C GLN A 61 -5.74 3.81 1.33
N GLY A 62 -4.69 2.98 1.36
CA GLY A 62 -4.72 1.67 2.04
C GLY A 62 -5.03 1.80 3.53
N THR A 63 -4.43 2.76 4.22
CA THR A 63 -4.74 3.05 5.64
C THR A 63 -6.21 3.43 5.81
N TRP A 64 -6.74 4.30 4.94
CA TRP A 64 -8.15 4.73 5.01
C TRP A 64 -9.13 3.59 4.69
N GLU A 65 -8.82 2.74 3.75
CA GLU A 65 -9.63 1.57 3.42
C GLU A 65 -9.76 0.61 4.60
N GLY A 66 -8.69 0.40 5.36
CA GLY A 66 -8.74 -0.35 6.61
C GLY A 66 -9.67 0.28 7.64
N ILE A 67 -9.59 1.61 7.86
CA ILE A 67 -10.45 2.33 8.79
C ILE A 67 -11.91 2.27 8.36
N SER A 68 -12.18 2.74 7.14
CA SER A 68 -13.54 2.88 6.61
C SER A 68 -14.22 1.55 6.36
N GLY A 69 -13.45 0.49 6.13
CA GLY A 69 -13.93 -0.89 6.04
C GLY A 69 -14.32 -1.48 7.39
N THR A 70 -13.66 -1.06 8.47
CA THR A 70 -13.80 -1.68 9.80
C THR A 70 -14.87 -1.00 10.67
N VAL A 71 -14.98 0.32 10.66
CA VAL A 71 -15.92 1.05 11.51
C VAL A 71 -16.85 1.96 10.73
N LYS A 72 -18.02 2.24 11.30
CA LYS A 72 -19.01 3.18 10.71
C LYS A 72 -18.64 4.63 11.03
N ASN A 73 -18.15 4.87 12.27
CA ASN A 73 -17.83 6.20 12.77
C ASN A 73 -16.38 6.56 12.48
N CYS A 74 -16.08 6.93 11.24
CA CYS A 74 -14.73 7.32 10.84
C CYS A 74 -14.69 8.66 10.12
N LYS A 75 -13.54 9.34 10.19
CA LYS A 75 -13.30 10.63 9.55
C LYS A 75 -11.82 10.81 9.27
N TYR A 76 -11.48 11.38 8.12
CA TYR A 76 -10.13 11.89 7.91
C TYR A 76 -10.11 13.42 7.83
N LEU A 77 -8.95 14.00 8.18
CA LEU A 77 -8.65 15.40 7.98
C LEU A 77 -7.37 15.54 7.17
N LYS A 78 -7.36 16.48 6.21
CA LYS A 78 -6.17 16.82 5.46
C LYS A 78 -5.60 18.12 6.03
N PRO A 79 -4.32 18.15 6.46
CA PRO A 79 -3.65 19.35 6.91
C PRO A 79 -3.56 20.42 5.79
N ALA A 80 -3.55 21.69 6.17
CA ALA A 80 -3.40 22.79 5.22
C ALA A 80 -1.96 22.95 4.71
N GLY A 81 -0.99 22.42 5.44
CA GLY A 81 0.45 22.39 5.13
C GLY A 81 1.11 21.14 5.68
N GLU A 82 2.43 21.08 5.60
CA GLU A 82 3.23 19.90 5.94
C GLU A 82 4.19 20.16 7.14
N THR A 83 3.86 21.13 7.99
CA THR A 83 4.62 21.41 9.18
C THR A 83 4.12 20.60 10.37
N GLU A 84 4.96 20.41 11.39
CA GLU A 84 4.56 19.83 12.68
C GLU A 84 3.30 20.53 13.25
N ALA A 85 3.22 21.85 13.13
CA ALA A 85 2.08 22.64 13.62
C ALA A 85 0.78 22.28 12.88
N ASP A 86 0.86 22.07 11.55
CA ASP A 86 -0.29 21.67 10.75
C ASP A 86 -0.80 20.29 11.17
N TYR A 87 0.10 19.31 11.36
CA TYR A 87 -0.25 17.99 11.83
C TYR A 87 -0.81 17.99 13.25
N THR A 88 -0.16 18.73 14.17
CA THR A 88 -0.62 18.88 15.56
C THR A 88 -2.02 19.47 15.63
N LYS A 89 -2.33 20.45 14.77
CA LYS A 89 -3.64 21.07 14.68
C LYS A 89 -4.72 20.07 14.28
N GLU A 90 -4.48 19.25 13.25
CA GLU A 90 -5.49 18.31 12.78
C GLU A 90 -5.67 17.11 13.73
N ILE A 91 -4.61 16.67 14.44
CA ILE A 91 -4.73 15.71 15.54
C ILE A 91 -5.66 16.30 16.63
N GLY A 92 -5.45 17.57 17.02
CA GLY A 92 -6.32 18.28 17.98
C GLY A 92 -7.76 18.39 17.50
N ASN A 93 -7.98 18.72 16.24
CA ASN A 93 -9.32 18.84 15.65
C ASN A 93 -10.09 17.51 15.68
N LEU A 94 -9.41 16.38 15.40
CA LEU A 94 -10.00 15.04 15.54
C LEU A 94 -10.35 14.74 16.99
N TYR A 95 -9.42 14.98 17.91
CA TYR A 95 -9.62 14.76 19.34
C TYR A 95 -10.81 15.55 19.90
N ASP A 96 -10.89 16.85 19.59
CA ASP A 96 -11.96 17.74 20.04
C ASP A 96 -13.33 17.35 19.44
N ALA A 97 -13.34 16.73 18.25
CA ALA A 97 -14.54 16.15 17.64
C ALA A 97 -14.93 14.76 18.21
N GLY A 98 -14.16 14.27 19.20
CA GLY A 98 -14.41 13.01 19.90
C GLY A 98 -13.86 11.76 19.22
N PHE A 99 -12.96 11.92 18.22
CA PHE A 99 -12.22 10.80 17.63
C PHE A 99 -10.99 10.54 18.50
N LYS A 100 -11.10 9.53 19.36
CA LYS A 100 -10.04 9.20 20.33
C LYS A 100 -9.21 7.97 19.95
N SER A 101 -9.44 7.39 18.80
CA SER A 101 -8.56 6.46 18.09
C SER A 101 -8.09 7.16 16.84
N ILE A 102 -6.78 7.48 16.75
CA ILE A 102 -6.23 8.34 15.69
C ILE A 102 -5.11 7.59 14.97
N MET A 103 -5.29 7.42 13.65
CA MET A 103 -4.32 6.78 12.75
C MET A 103 -3.50 7.86 12.03
N LEU A 104 -2.19 7.68 12.01
CA LEU A 104 -1.21 8.65 11.51
C LEU A 104 -0.27 7.96 10.51
N PRO A 105 -0.63 7.94 9.21
CA PRO A 105 0.16 7.26 8.19
C PRO A 105 1.39 8.07 7.78
N GLY A 106 2.55 7.64 8.26
CA GLY A 106 3.85 8.13 7.82
C GLY A 106 4.67 8.86 8.89
N TYR A 107 5.96 8.87 8.67
CA TYR A 107 6.98 9.49 9.55
C TYR A 107 6.75 11.01 9.80
N TYR A 108 6.01 11.69 8.95
CA TYR A 108 5.70 13.12 9.10
C TYR A 108 5.05 13.47 10.44
N PHE A 109 4.40 12.49 11.05
CA PHE A 109 3.68 12.67 12.31
C PHE A 109 4.54 12.45 13.54
N GLU A 110 5.77 11.99 13.41
CA GLU A 110 6.63 11.59 14.55
C GLU A 110 6.72 12.66 15.62
N THR A 111 7.09 13.89 15.25
CA THR A 111 7.25 15.00 16.20
C THR A 111 5.92 15.55 16.72
N ALA A 112 4.88 15.57 15.89
CA ALA A 112 3.55 15.96 16.30
C ALA A 112 2.95 14.95 17.27
N LEU A 113 3.09 13.64 16.99
CA LEU A 113 2.62 12.56 17.84
C LEU A 113 3.40 12.50 19.17
N PHE A 114 4.72 12.72 19.14
CA PHE A 114 5.53 12.77 20.36
C PHE A 114 4.94 13.72 21.40
N LYS A 115 4.41 14.86 20.98
CA LYS A 115 3.74 15.83 21.84
C LYS A 115 2.27 15.48 22.13
N ALA A 116 1.55 14.95 21.10
CA ALA A 116 0.14 14.66 21.20
C ALA A 116 -0.17 13.55 22.20
N GLN A 117 0.64 12.49 22.26
CA GLN A 117 0.45 11.36 23.17
C GLN A 117 0.54 11.76 24.65
N ASP A 118 1.36 12.75 24.99
CA ASP A 118 1.45 13.29 26.36
C ASP A 118 0.32 14.27 26.67
N LYS A 119 -0.21 14.96 25.67
CA LYS A 119 -1.30 15.93 25.81
C LYS A 119 -2.68 15.26 25.88
N TYR A 120 -2.92 14.23 25.08
CA TYR A 120 -4.22 13.57 24.92
C TYR A 120 -4.20 12.17 25.53
N THR A 121 -4.03 12.08 26.82
CA THR A 121 -3.76 10.83 27.57
C THR A 121 -4.90 9.80 27.54
N ASP A 122 -6.11 10.19 27.13
CA ASP A 122 -7.27 9.31 26.96
C ASP A 122 -7.51 8.90 25.48
N ALA A 123 -6.68 9.37 24.55
CA ALA A 123 -6.68 8.94 23.16
C ALA A 123 -5.68 7.80 22.91
N SER A 124 -5.99 6.95 21.93
CA SER A 124 -5.09 5.94 21.40
C SER A 124 -4.58 6.37 20.03
N PHE A 125 -3.30 6.13 19.78
CA PHE A 125 -2.63 6.51 18.54
C PHE A 125 -2.00 5.31 17.87
N VAL A 126 -2.06 5.28 16.54
CA VAL A 126 -1.28 4.35 15.71
C VAL A 126 -0.53 5.17 14.67
N ILE A 127 0.79 5.07 14.67
CA ILE A 127 1.62 5.63 13.61
C ILE A 127 2.13 4.50 12.72
N LEU A 128 2.07 4.68 11.39
CA LEU A 128 2.55 3.73 10.42
C LEU A 128 3.84 4.28 9.77
N ASP A 129 4.86 3.44 9.65
CA ASP A 129 6.20 3.79 9.13
C ASP A 129 6.86 4.97 9.86
N GLY A 130 6.75 5.00 11.18
CA GLY A 130 7.37 6.02 12.00
C GLY A 130 7.37 5.65 13.48
N GLU A 131 8.19 6.34 14.25
CA GLU A 131 8.22 6.24 15.71
C GLU A 131 8.19 7.65 16.32
N PRO A 132 7.32 7.92 17.32
CA PRO A 132 7.25 9.24 17.93
C PRO A 132 8.60 9.67 18.50
N ASN A 133 9.13 10.81 18.05
CA ASN A 133 10.41 11.35 18.53
C ASN A 133 10.35 12.86 18.65
N ASP A 134 11.30 13.44 19.41
CA ASP A 134 11.37 14.88 19.69
C ASP A 134 12.06 15.69 18.58
N GLY A 135 12.47 15.05 17.48
CA GLY A 135 13.27 15.66 16.42
C GLY A 135 14.75 15.92 16.79
N GLN A 136 15.18 15.46 17.97
CA GLN A 136 16.54 15.60 18.48
C GLN A 136 17.19 14.26 18.85
N GLY A 137 16.54 13.16 18.51
CA GLY A 137 17.02 11.80 18.72
C GLY A 137 16.42 11.06 19.92
N THR A 138 15.45 11.65 20.64
CA THR A 138 14.73 10.96 21.71
C THR A 138 13.44 10.35 21.17
N THR A 139 13.35 9.03 21.15
CA THR A 139 12.13 8.28 20.80
C THR A 139 11.38 7.89 22.07
N LYS A 140 10.05 8.01 22.05
CA LYS A 140 9.17 7.59 23.13
C LYS A 140 7.84 7.12 22.56
N ILE A 141 7.48 5.88 22.80
CA ILE A 141 6.15 5.33 22.48
C ILE A 141 5.35 5.28 23.78
N GLY A 142 4.23 6.01 23.82
CA GLY A 142 3.39 6.10 25.01
C GLY A 142 2.51 4.85 25.19
N ASP A 143 2.02 4.62 26.41
CA ASP A 143 1.20 3.44 26.78
C ASP A 143 -0.09 3.27 25.96
N LYS A 144 -0.51 4.28 25.20
CA LYS A 144 -1.66 4.25 24.28
C LYS A 144 -1.26 4.55 22.84
N THR A 145 0.01 4.42 22.51
CA THR A 145 0.54 4.61 21.16
C THR A 145 1.14 3.30 20.67
N VAL A 146 0.83 2.91 19.45
CA VAL A 146 1.47 1.80 18.74
C VAL A 146 2.20 2.36 17.53
N SER A 147 3.43 1.94 17.34
CA SER A 147 4.18 2.14 16.11
C SER A 147 4.08 0.88 15.24
N ILE A 148 3.68 1.03 13.99
CA ILE A 148 3.68 -0.05 13.00
C ILE A 148 4.81 0.19 12.02
N THR A 149 5.65 -0.83 11.82
CA THR A 149 6.65 -0.89 10.76
C THR A 149 6.43 -2.11 9.89
N PHE A 150 6.94 -2.07 8.66
CA PHE A 150 6.80 -3.16 7.72
C PHE A 150 8.17 -3.70 7.30
N ALA A 151 8.22 -4.99 6.99
CA ALA A 151 9.40 -5.62 6.39
C ALA A 151 9.40 -5.43 4.86
N GLU A 152 9.57 -4.18 4.43
CA GLU A 152 9.53 -3.79 3.01
C GLU A 152 10.51 -4.59 2.17
N GLN A 153 11.67 -4.91 2.73
CA GLN A 153 12.70 -5.73 2.07
C GLN A 153 12.17 -7.11 1.70
N GLU A 154 11.25 -7.69 2.48
CA GLU A 154 10.70 -9.01 2.18
C GLU A 154 9.73 -8.97 1.00
N ALA A 155 8.78 -8.00 0.99
CA ALA A 155 7.86 -7.82 -0.13
C ALA A 155 8.59 -7.55 -1.44
N SER A 156 9.56 -6.63 -1.41
CA SER A 156 10.32 -6.25 -2.60
C SER A 156 11.30 -7.32 -3.05
N PHE A 157 11.82 -8.14 -2.14
CA PHE A 157 12.60 -9.33 -2.48
C PHE A 157 11.76 -10.30 -3.32
N ILE A 158 10.54 -10.62 -2.86
CA ILE A 158 9.63 -11.49 -3.62
C ILE A 158 9.26 -10.88 -4.97
N ALA A 159 8.97 -9.58 -5.02
CA ALA A 159 8.69 -8.88 -6.28
C ALA A 159 9.90 -8.89 -7.24
N GLY A 160 11.11 -8.76 -6.70
CA GLY A 160 12.37 -8.87 -7.46
C GLY A 160 12.58 -10.26 -8.05
N VAL A 161 12.35 -11.31 -7.25
CA VAL A 161 12.39 -12.70 -7.72
C VAL A 161 11.34 -12.94 -8.80
N ALA A 162 10.11 -12.46 -8.60
CA ALA A 162 9.02 -12.59 -9.58
C ALA A 162 9.38 -11.94 -10.92
N ALA A 163 9.83 -10.69 -10.87
CA ALA A 163 10.21 -9.95 -12.07
C ALA A 163 11.41 -10.57 -12.79
N ALA A 164 12.46 -10.93 -12.06
CA ALA A 164 13.64 -11.54 -12.64
C ALA A 164 13.33 -12.90 -13.29
N THR A 165 12.52 -13.74 -12.64
CA THR A 165 12.11 -15.05 -13.18
C THR A 165 11.22 -14.90 -14.42
N GLN A 166 10.35 -13.89 -14.46
CA GLN A 166 9.46 -13.64 -15.59
C GLN A 166 10.21 -13.08 -16.80
N ILE A 167 11.12 -12.12 -16.59
CA ILE A 167 11.81 -11.39 -17.66
C ILE A 167 13.07 -12.12 -18.15
N LYS A 168 13.76 -12.84 -17.26
CA LYS A 168 14.95 -13.68 -17.46
C LYS A 168 16.24 -12.94 -17.86
N ASP A 169 16.17 -11.87 -18.67
CA ASP A 169 17.33 -11.09 -19.09
C ASP A 169 16.98 -9.61 -19.32
N GLY A 170 17.78 -8.70 -18.82
CA GLY A 170 17.60 -7.27 -19.04
C GLY A 170 18.14 -6.37 -17.95
N GLU A 171 17.87 -5.08 -18.09
CA GLU A 171 18.22 -4.04 -17.15
C GLU A 171 16.98 -3.67 -16.30
N PHE A 172 17.11 -3.63 -14.98
CA PHE A 172 16.07 -3.17 -14.05
C PHE A 172 16.47 -1.85 -13.41
N GLY A 173 15.47 -1.13 -12.88
CA GLY A 173 15.67 0.15 -12.21
C GLY A 173 14.74 0.31 -11.00
N PHE A 174 15.00 1.35 -10.23
CA PHE A 174 14.24 1.72 -9.04
C PHE A 174 13.94 3.22 -9.04
N LEU A 175 12.69 3.55 -8.75
CA LEU A 175 12.24 4.92 -8.51
C LEU A 175 11.69 4.99 -7.08
N GLY A 176 12.45 5.61 -6.18
CA GLY A 176 12.01 5.95 -4.83
C GLY A 176 11.43 7.35 -4.76
N GLY A 177 10.50 7.58 -3.83
CA GLY A 177 10.06 8.92 -3.47
C GLY A 177 11.18 9.66 -2.73
N MET A 178 11.23 9.54 -1.43
CA MET A 178 12.29 10.09 -0.57
C MET A 178 13.21 8.97 -0.07
N ALA A 179 14.48 9.30 0.22
CA ALA A 179 15.44 8.35 0.78
C ALA A 179 15.19 8.12 2.30
N LEU A 180 14.05 7.52 2.61
CA LEU A 180 13.65 7.14 3.96
C LEU A 180 13.97 5.66 4.22
N PRO A 181 14.13 5.24 5.47
CA PRO A 181 14.46 3.84 5.79
C PRO A 181 13.50 2.83 5.14
N ALA A 182 12.19 3.05 5.15
CA ALA A 182 11.20 2.19 4.51
C ALA A 182 11.42 2.09 2.99
N VAL A 183 11.69 3.21 2.30
CA VAL A 183 11.93 3.25 0.84
C VAL A 183 13.27 2.61 0.49
N GLN A 184 14.28 2.80 1.33
CA GLN A 184 15.61 2.16 1.16
C GLN A 184 15.52 0.64 1.38
N ARG A 185 14.69 0.16 2.33
CA ARG A 185 14.42 -1.28 2.50
C ARG A 185 13.76 -1.89 1.27
N PHE A 186 12.81 -1.18 0.64
CA PHE A 186 12.25 -1.62 -0.65
C PHE A 186 13.31 -1.79 -1.73
N GLU A 187 14.19 -0.81 -1.94
CA GLU A 187 15.28 -0.93 -2.93
C GLU A 187 16.20 -2.10 -2.59
N LYS A 188 16.62 -2.19 -1.34
CA LYS A 188 17.56 -3.21 -0.88
C LYS A 188 17.00 -4.63 -1.05
N GLY A 189 15.74 -4.85 -0.69
CA GLY A 189 15.07 -6.13 -0.88
C GLY A 189 14.94 -6.49 -2.36
N PHE A 190 14.57 -5.52 -3.20
CA PHE A 190 14.46 -5.72 -4.64
C PHE A 190 15.78 -6.17 -5.28
N ARG A 191 16.90 -5.49 -4.94
CA ARG A 191 18.23 -5.89 -5.38
C ARG A 191 18.59 -7.31 -4.92
N GLN A 192 18.32 -7.65 -3.67
CA GLN A 192 18.55 -9.02 -3.14
C GLN A 192 17.71 -10.06 -3.88
N GLY A 193 16.45 -9.73 -4.26
CA GLY A 193 15.59 -10.62 -5.05
C GLY A 193 16.15 -10.88 -6.45
N ILE A 194 16.69 -9.85 -7.12
CA ILE A 194 17.39 -9.96 -8.40
C ILE A 194 18.62 -10.86 -8.24
N ASP A 195 19.46 -10.59 -7.25
CA ASP A 195 20.69 -11.34 -7.01
C ASP A 195 20.41 -12.82 -6.70
N TYR A 196 19.34 -13.08 -5.92
CA TYR A 196 18.86 -14.43 -5.65
C TYR A 196 18.46 -15.15 -6.95
N ALA A 197 17.67 -14.50 -7.80
CA ALA A 197 17.23 -15.08 -9.06
C ALA A 197 18.42 -15.33 -10.02
N ASN A 198 19.33 -14.39 -10.13
CA ASN A 198 20.54 -14.56 -10.96
C ASN A 198 21.40 -15.74 -10.47
N THR A 199 21.53 -15.90 -9.15
CA THR A 199 22.38 -16.94 -8.57
C THR A 199 21.73 -18.33 -8.60
N ASN A 200 20.42 -18.42 -8.34
CA ASN A 200 19.75 -19.67 -8.07
C ASN A 200 18.76 -20.11 -9.15
N LEU A 201 18.27 -19.17 -9.99
CA LEU A 201 17.20 -19.45 -10.97
C LEU A 201 17.65 -19.27 -12.42
N GLY A 202 18.95 -18.98 -12.65
CA GLY A 202 19.53 -18.89 -13.99
C GLY A 202 19.06 -17.67 -14.79
N THR A 203 18.71 -16.59 -14.13
CA THR A 203 18.39 -15.29 -14.76
C THR A 203 19.67 -14.46 -14.99
N ASN A 204 19.58 -13.43 -15.84
CA ASN A 204 20.67 -12.51 -16.14
C ASN A 204 20.17 -11.06 -16.11
N ILE A 205 19.73 -10.61 -14.94
CA ILE A 205 19.22 -9.25 -14.74
C ILE A 205 20.34 -8.36 -14.22
N SER A 206 20.55 -7.23 -14.89
CA SER A 206 21.43 -6.18 -14.41
C SER A 206 20.66 -5.07 -13.71
N PHE A 207 21.28 -4.45 -12.73
CA PHE A 207 20.75 -3.29 -12.01
C PHE A 207 21.89 -2.30 -11.73
N LYS A 208 21.99 -1.23 -12.54
CA LYS A 208 23.02 -0.21 -12.39
C LYS A 208 22.57 0.88 -11.43
N ASP A 209 23.51 1.45 -10.68
CA ASP A 209 23.24 2.53 -9.72
C ASP A 209 22.64 3.78 -10.38
N GLU A 210 23.00 4.08 -11.64
CA GLU A 210 22.40 5.19 -12.41
C GLU A 210 20.89 5.00 -12.69
N ASN A 211 20.37 3.79 -12.50
CA ASN A 211 18.96 3.42 -12.63
C ASN A 211 18.27 3.28 -11.26
N SER A 212 18.91 3.75 -10.18
CA SER A 212 18.27 3.96 -8.87
C SER A 212 18.17 5.46 -8.61
N VAL A 213 16.95 5.97 -8.57
CA VAL A 213 16.68 7.40 -8.43
C VAL A 213 15.68 7.64 -7.31
N TYR A 214 16.03 8.54 -6.37
CA TYR A 214 15.10 9.08 -5.38
C TYR A 214 14.68 10.48 -5.83
N GLN A 215 13.38 10.66 -6.10
CA GLN A 215 12.86 11.91 -6.68
C GLN A 215 12.80 13.06 -5.67
N GLY A 216 12.68 12.75 -4.37
CA GLY A 216 12.63 13.74 -3.29
C GLY A 216 11.22 14.06 -2.78
N THR A 217 10.16 13.52 -3.39
CA THR A 217 8.76 13.61 -2.92
C THR A 217 7.94 12.40 -3.37
N PHE A 218 6.71 12.25 -2.83
CA PHE A 218 5.78 11.19 -3.18
C PHE A 218 4.59 11.63 -4.03
N ASP A 219 4.52 12.89 -4.47
CA ASP A 219 3.34 13.48 -5.10
C ASP A 219 3.60 14.19 -6.45
N ASP A 220 4.81 14.09 -7.00
CA ASP A 220 5.16 14.67 -8.31
C ASP A 220 5.06 13.64 -9.45
N LYS A 221 3.84 13.47 -9.98
CA LYS A 221 3.56 12.56 -11.10
C LYS A 221 4.35 12.94 -12.36
N ALA A 222 4.54 14.23 -12.62
CA ALA A 222 5.24 14.69 -13.82
C ALA A 222 6.74 14.33 -13.77
N ALA A 223 7.39 14.55 -12.64
CA ALA A 223 8.77 14.13 -12.44
C ALA A 223 8.91 12.60 -12.48
N GLY A 224 7.97 11.85 -11.90
CA GLY A 224 7.97 10.38 -11.97
C GLY A 224 7.91 9.87 -13.42
N GLN A 225 7.03 10.45 -14.24
CA GLN A 225 6.94 10.13 -15.66
C GLN A 225 8.24 10.44 -16.40
N GLN A 226 8.84 11.60 -16.14
CA GLN A 226 10.08 12.02 -16.80
C GLN A 226 11.28 11.12 -16.43
N ILE A 227 11.39 10.72 -15.16
CA ILE A 227 12.43 9.80 -14.69
C ILE A 227 12.26 8.43 -15.36
N ALA A 228 11.04 7.90 -15.40
CA ALA A 228 10.74 6.63 -16.06
C ALA A 228 11.08 6.68 -17.55
N ALA A 229 10.74 7.77 -18.26
CA ALA A 229 11.09 7.97 -19.64
C ALA A 229 12.60 7.86 -19.87
N GLN A 230 13.40 8.53 -19.03
CA GLN A 230 14.86 8.48 -19.12
C GLN A 230 15.41 7.07 -18.83
N MET A 231 14.83 6.32 -17.90
CA MET A 231 15.22 4.94 -17.62
C MET A 231 14.90 4.02 -18.80
N TYR A 232 13.71 4.09 -19.36
CA TYR A 232 13.33 3.31 -20.54
C TYR A 232 14.15 3.66 -21.77
N ASP A 233 14.55 4.92 -21.97
CA ASP A 233 15.43 5.35 -23.04
C ASP A 233 16.85 4.75 -22.90
N ARG A 234 17.29 4.45 -21.68
CA ARG A 234 18.55 3.73 -21.41
C ARG A 234 18.42 2.20 -21.53
N GLY A 235 17.24 1.68 -21.83
CA GLY A 235 17.00 0.25 -22.03
C GLY A 235 16.57 -0.50 -20.77
N VAL A 236 16.18 0.21 -19.70
CA VAL A 236 15.55 -0.42 -18.53
C VAL A 236 14.24 -1.08 -18.98
N LYS A 237 14.02 -2.34 -18.60
CA LYS A 237 12.80 -3.08 -18.92
C LYS A 237 11.76 -3.04 -17.81
N VAL A 238 12.21 -3.04 -16.55
CA VAL A 238 11.33 -3.05 -15.37
C VAL A 238 11.78 -1.94 -14.43
N ILE A 239 10.84 -1.10 -13.99
CA ILE A 239 11.08 -0.09 -12.95
C ILE A 239 10.23 -0.45 -11.73
N PHE A 240 10.87 -0.69 -10.58
CA PHE A 240 10.17 -0.78 -9.32
C PHE A 240 9.96 0.61 -8.74
N THR A 241 8.70 0.96 -8.41
CA THR A 241 8.34 2.30 -7.97
C THR A 241 7.88 2.29 -6.51
N ALA A 242 8.76 2.67 -5.57
CA ALA A 242 8.40 2.91 -4.17
C ALA A 242 8.24 4.42 -3.94
N ALA A 243 7.25 5.03 -4.60
CA ALA A 243 7.18 6.49 -4.77
C ALA A 243 5.76 7.10 -4.71
N GLY A 244 4.74 6.35 -4.26
CA GLY A 244 3.37 6.84 -4.14
C GLY A 244 2.84 7.46 -5.45
N GLY A 245 2.29 8.68 -5.39
CA GLY A 245 1.78 9.40 -6.56
C GLY A 245 2.84 9.67 -7.64
N THR A 246 4.11 9.86 -7.27
CA THR A 246 5.23 9.95 -8.22
C THR A 246 5.37 8.65 -9.03
N GLY A 247 5.15 7.48 -8.38
CA GLY A 247 5.15 6.17 -9.04
C GLY A 247 4.02 6.01 -10.09
N ILE A 248 2.87 6.63 -9.86
CA ILE A 248 1.77 6.68 -10.86
C ILE A 248 2.23 7.40 -12.15
N GLY A 249 3.15 8.35 -12.04
CA GLY A 249 3.79 8.95 -13.21
C GLY A 249 4.58 7.94 -14.03
N ALA A 250 5.36 7.05 -13.39
CA ALA A 250 6.09 5.98 -14.07
C ALA A 250 5.15 4.96 -14.74
N ILE A 251 4.04 4.60 -14.07
CA ILE A 251 3.00 3.75 -14.67
C ILE A 251 2.42 4.42 -15.92
N THR A 252 2.19 5.75 -15.88
CA THR A 252 1.68 6.49 -17.03
C THR A 252 2.65 6.43 -18.22
N GLU A 253 3.95 6.59 -17.97
CA GLU A 253 4.97 6.47 -19.03
C GLU A 253 5.01 5.04 -19.59
N ALA A 254 5.00 4.03 -18.75
CA ALA A 254 4.99 2.64 -19.20
C ALA A 254 3.78 2.33 -20.09
N LYS A 255 2.58 2.83 -19.74
CA LYS A 255 1.38 2.68 -20.57
C LYS A 255 1.57 3.30 -21.96
N GLN A 256 2.15 4.50 -22.04
CA GLN A 256 2.42 5.18 -23.31
C GLN A 256 3.42 4.40 -24.15
N ARG A 257 4.51 3.91 -23.55
CA ARG A 257 5.55 3.13 -24.23
C ARG A 257 4.99 1.82 -24.77
N THR A 258 4.25 1.08 -23.95
CA THR A 258 3.65 -0.20 -24.35
C THR A 258 2.59 -0.02 -25.44
N SER A 259 1.77 1.04 -25.37
CA SER A 259 0.82 1.39 -26.42
C SER A 259 1.50 1.73 -27.76
N ASN A 260 2.75 2.18 -27.72
CA ASN A 260 3.58 2.45 -28.89
C ASN A 260 4.47 1.26 -29.33
N GLY A 261 4.26 0.08 -28.74
CA GLY A 261 4.93 -1.17 -29.12
C GLY A 261 6.25 -1.45 -28.44
N GLN A 262 6.62 -0.68 -27.39
CA GLN A 262 7.79 -0.98 -26.57
C GLN A 262 7.36 -1.81 -25.35
N GLU A 263 7.93 -2.98 -25.17
CA GLU A 263 7.66 -3.83 -24.01
C GLU A 263 8.43 -3.34 -22.78
N VAL A 264 7.72 -2.71 -21.86
CA VAL A 264 8.25 -2.21 -20.57
C VAL A 264 7.27 -2.48 -19.45
N TRP A 265 7.78 -2.59 -18.22
CA TRP A 265 7.02 -2.99 -17.06
C TRP A 265 7.28 -2.08 -15.85
N VAL A 266 6.31 -2.04 -14.95
CA VAL A 266 6.42 -1.41 -13.63
C VAL A 266 6.12 -2.45 -12.57
N ILE A 267 6.83 -2.38 -11.44
CA ILE A 267 6.41 -3.02 -10.19
C ILE A 267 5.79 -1.94 -9.31
N GLY A 268 4.55 -2.16 -8.88
CA GLY A 268 3.82 -1.27 -7.99
C GLY A 268 4.24 -1.40 -6.53
N VAL A 269 3.68 -0.55 -5.66
CA VAL A 269 4.01 -0.49 -4.23
C VAL A 269 2.78 -0.31 -3.36
N ASP A 270 2.85 -0.77 -2.12
CA ASP A 270 1.89 -0.70 -1.02
C ASP A 270 0.58 -1.43 -1.29
N SER A 271 -0.05 -1.24 -2.43
CA SER A 271 -1.29 -1.89 -2.85
C SER A 271 -1.12 -2.60 -4.20
N ASP A 272 -2.08 -3.44 -4.57
CA ASP A 272 -2.13 -3.98 -5.93
C ASP A 272 -2.48 -2.87 -6.94
N GLN A 273 -1.48 -2.44 -7.70
CA GLN A 273 -1.61 -1.39 -8.71
C GLN A 273 -1.86 -1.93 -10.12
N TYR A 274 -2.26 -3.21 -10.26
CA TYR A 274 -2.54 -3.80 -11.58
C TYR A 274 -3.52 -2.95 -12.39
N THR A 275 -4.59 -2.48 -11.78
CA THR A 275 -5.63 -1.70 -12.44
C THR A 275 -5.17 -0.31 -12.88
N ASP A 276 -4.21 0.30 -12.16
CA ASP A 276 -3.63 1.60 -12.53
C ASP A 276 -2.79 1.49 -13.82
N GLY A 277 -2.23 0.31 -14.05
CA GLY A 277 -1.41 -0.01 -15.21
C GLY A 277 -2.19 -0.43 -16.47
N ILE A 278 -3.52 -0.55 -16.42
CA ILE A 278 -4.30 -0.97 -17.59
C ILE A 278 -4.12 0.03 -18.74
N TYR A 279 -3.58 -0.45 -19.86
CA TYR A 279 -3.38 0.32 -21.08
C TYR A 279 -4.33 -0.10 -22.22
N ASN A 280 -5.00 -1.26 -22.07
CA ASN A 280 -6.00 -1.74 -23.01
C ASN A 280 -7.27 -2.14 -22.22
N GLU A 281 -8.31 -1.31 -22.34
CA GLU A 281 -9.56 -1.50 -21.57
C GLU A 281 -10.37 -2.73 -22.00
N ASP A 282 -10.25 -3.14 -23.26
CA ASP A 282 -11.00 -4.30 -23.79
C ASP A 282 -10.41 -5.62 -23.26
N THR A 283 -9.09 -5.73 -23.24
CA THR A 283 -8.37 -6.94 -22.80
C THR A 283 -7.93 -6.91 -21.34
N LYS A 284 -8.07 -5.77 -20.68
CA LYS A 284 -7.57 -5.51 -19.32
C LYS A 284 -6.07 -5.75 -19.13
N GLN A 285 -5.30 -5.67 -20.22
CA GLN A 285 -3.83 -5.77 -20.15
C GLN A 285 -3.23 -4.59 -19.40
N SER A 286 -2.30 -4.87 -18.50
CA SER A 286 -1.64 -3.91 -17.64
C SER A 286 -0.13 -3.92 -17.84
N VAL A 287 0.50 -2.77 -17.65
CA VAL A 287 1.97 -2.63 -17.57
C VAL A 287 2.52 -2.91 -16.18
N VAL A 288 1.66 -3.11 -15.18
CA VAL A 288 2.10 -3.50 -13.84
C VAL A 288 2.30 -5.01 -13.80
N LEU A 289 3.56 -5.41 -13.64
CA LEU A 289 3.97 -6.81 -13.64
C LEU A 289 3.51 -7.53 -12.37
N THR A 290 3.72 -6.90 -11.24
CA THR A 290 3.28 -7.25 -9.89
C THR A 290 3.40 -6.02 -9.00
N SER A 291 3.09 -6.13 -7.69
CA SER A 291 3.27 -5.05 -6.71
C SER A 291 3.91 -5.59 -5.42
N ALA A 292 4.81 -4.82 -4.81
CA ALA A 292 5.32 -5.11 -3.47
C ALA A 292 4.35 -4.50 -2.45
N ILE A 293 3.55 -5.34 -1.82
CA ILE A 293 2.40 -4.93 -0.99
C ILE A 293 2.80 -4.77 0.47
N LYS A 294 2.31 -3.68 1.08
CA LYS A 294 2.05 -3.56 2.51
C LYS A 294 0.55 -3.75 2.73
N TYR A 295 0.14 -4.71 3.54
CA TYR A 295 -1.29 -4.88 3.85
C TYR A 295 -1.74 -3.84 4.88
N LEU A 296 -1.70 -2.55 4.46
CA LEU A 296 -2.02 -1.38 5.29
C LEU A 296 -3.44 -1.42 5.82
N ASP A 297 -4.37 -1.84 4.98
CA ASP A 297 -5.77 -2.01 5.33
C ASP A 297 -5.96 -3.09 6.41
N GLN A 298 -5.24 -4.22 6.31
CA GLN A 298 -5.25 -5.27 7.31
C GLN A 298 -4.61 -4.81 8.62
N ALA A 299 -3.43 -4.19 8.55
CA ALA A 299 -2.74 -3.68 9.73
C ALA A 299 -3.60 -2.67 10.49
N THR A 300 -4.26 -1.76 9.76
CA THR A 300 -5.16 -0.78 10.36
C THR A 300 -6.41 -1.42 10.94
N HIS A 301 -7.02 -2.39 10.23
CA HIS A 301 -8.13 -3.19 10.72
C HIS A 301 -7.78 -3.89 12.03
N ASP A 302 -6.64 -4.57 12.09
CA ASP A 302 -6.20 -5.34 13.25
C ASP A 302 -6.00 -4.43 14.47
N MET A 303 -5.46 -3.23 14.30
CA MET A 303 -5.31 -2.25 15.38
C MET A 303 -6.67 -1.77 15.92
N ILE A 304 -7.65 -1.57 15.05
CA ILE A 304 -9.01 -1.19 15.45
C ILE A 304 -9.68 -2.35 16.19
N VAL A 305 -9.57 -3.57 15.68
CA VAL A 305 -10.09 -4.79 16.34
C VAL A 305 -9.45 -4.97 17.71
N ALA A 306 -8.14 -4.78 17.83
CA ALA A 306 -7.43 -4.85 19.11
C ALA A 306 -7.94 -3.82 20.11
N GLN A 307 -8.24 -2.58 19.68
CA GLN A 307 -8.84 -1.56 20.55
C GLN A 307 -10.23 -1.95 21.01
N VAL A 308 -11.11 -2.41 20.12
CA VAL A 308 -12.49 -2.82 20.45
C VAL A 308 -12.49 -3.99 21.43
N ASN A 309 -11.57 -4.92 21.30
CA ASN A 309 -11.44 -6.13 22.13
C ASN A 309 -10.64 -5.89 23.42
N GLY A 310 -10.10 -4.68 23.66
CA GLY A 310 -9.28 -4.37 24.84
C GLY A 310 -7.88 -4.98 24.83
N ASN A 311 -7.37 -5.36 23.66
CA ASN A 311 -6.06 -6.00 23.47
C ASN A 311 -5.05 -5.06 22.77
N PHE A 312 -5.29 -3.75 22.83
CA PHE A 312 -4.40 -2.77 22.19
C PHE A 312 -3.02 -2.76 22.85
N GLN A 313 -1.98 -2.98 22.06
CA GLN A 313 -0.60 -3.16 22.51
C GLN A 313 0.15 -1.81 22.59
N GLY A 314 -0.39 -0.85 23.36
CA GLY A 314 0.26 0.45 23.55
C GLY A 314 1.66 0.31 24.16
N GLY A 315 2.58 1.17 23.73
CA GLY A 315 3.99 1.13 24.11
C GLY A 315 4.88 0.30 23.17
N GLU A 316 4.30 -0.39 22.20
CA GLU A 316 5.01 -1.37 21.38
C GLU A 316 5.27 -0.89 19.94
N VAL A 317 6.33 -1.45 19.35
CA VAL A 317 6.57 -1.45 17.90
C VAL A 317 6.12 -2.80 17.35
N ILE A 318 5.16 -2.80 16.43
CA ILE A 318 4.67 -4.00 15.78
C ILE A 318 5.21 -4.07 14.36
N VAL A 319 5.89 -5.17 14.02
CA VAL A 319 6.45 -5.40 12.70
C VAL A 319 5.51 -6.29 11.88
N PHE A 320 5.04 -5.78 10.76
CA PHE A 320 4.30 -6.53 9.76
C PHE A 320 5.27 -7.07 8.70
N SER A 321 5.31 -8.39 8.55
CA SER A 321 6.28 -9.14 7.72
C SER A 321 5.58 -10.26 6.95
N ILE A 322 6.30 -11.00 6.11
CA ILE A 322 5.78 -12.23 5.48
C ILE A 322 5.39 -13.27 6.53
N ALA A 323 6.09 -13.34 7.66
CA ALA A 323 5.79 -14.32 8.70
C ALA A 323 4.39 -14.17 9.32
N ASN A 324 3.84 -12.95 9.36
CA ASN A 324 2.50 -12.66 9.86
C ASN A 324 1.55 -12.14 8.77
N ASP A 325 1.86 -12.44 7.52
CA ASP A 325 1.07 -12.03 6.34
C ASP A 325 0.85 -10.51 6.23
N GLY A 326 1.79 -9.72 6.76
CA GLY A 326 1.73 -8.26 6.80
C GLY A 326 2.29 -7.57 5.55
N VAL A 327 3.09 -8.27 4.76
CA VAL A 327 3.65 -7.82 3.48
C VAL A 327 3.69 -8.97 2.47
N GLY A 328 3.80 -8.66 1.18
CA GLY A 328 3.91 -9.69 0.15
C GLY A 328 3.78 -9.15 -1.27
N ILE A 329 3.16 -9.94 -2.14
CA ILE A 329 2.72 -9.55 -3.49
C ILE A 329 1.24 -9.89 -3.66
N PRO A 330 0.54 -9.39 -4.72
CA PRO A 330 -0.86 -9.73 -4.96
C PRO A 330 -1.09 -11.25 -5.02
N ALA A 331 -2.26 -11.69 -4.55
CA ALA A 331 -2.68 -13.09 -4.68
C ALA A 331 -2.89 -13.49 -6.16
N GLU A 332 -3.36 -12.54 -6.97
CA GLU A 332 -3.52 -12.70 -8.41
C GLU A 332 -2.48 -11.85 -9.14
N ASN A 333 -1.71 -12.46 -10.03
CA ASN A 333 -0.66 -11.81 -10.83
C ASN A 333 -0.83 -12.18 -12.30
N PRO A 334 -1.76 -11.55 -13.03
CA PRO A 334 -2.10 -11.95 -14.42
C PRO A 334 -0.95 -11.84 -15.42
N ASN A 335 0.08 -11.04 -15.11
CA ASN A 335 1.25 -10.85 -15.97
C ASN A 335 2.40 -11.81 -15.65
N LEU A 336 2.26 -12.66 -14.63
CA LEU A 336 3.24 -13.70 -14.32
C LEU A 336 2.79 -15.04 -14.90
N SER A 337 3.73 -15.79 -15.47
CA SER A 337 3.49 -17.15 -15.95
C SER A 337 3.26 -18.12 -14.77
N GLU A 338 2.58 -19.23 -15.02
CA GLU A 338 2.40 -20.29 -14.03
C GLU A 338 3.75 -20.79 -13.47
N GLU A 339 4.79 -20.92 -14.31
CA GLU A 339 6.12 -21.29 -13.91
C GLU A 339 6.71 -20.28 -12.92
N THR A 340 6.56 -18.97 -13.21
CA THR A 340 7.01 -17.90 -12.32
C THR A 340 6.26 -17.93 -10.98
N ILE A 341 4.95 -18.14 -11.00
CA ILE A 341 4.13 -18.21 -9.78
C ILE A 341 4.55 -19.38 -8.88
N ILE A 342 4.87 -20.54 -9.46
CA ILE A 342 5.38 -21.70 -8.68
C ILE A 342 6.68 -21.33 -7.97
N VAL A 343 7.66 -20.77 -8.69
CA VAL A 343 8.95 -20.36 -8.13
C VAL A 343 8.76 -19.31 -7.03
N VAL A 344 7.93 -18.31 -7.28
CA VAL A 344 7.63 -17.25 -6.31
C VAL A 344 7.03 -17.82 -5.02
N ASN A 345 6.08 -18.74 -5.13
CA ASN A 345 5.47 -19.37 -3.96
C ASN A 345 6.48 -20.21 -3.15
N GLU A 346 7.39 -20.90 -3.81
CA GLU A 346 8.47 -21.63 -3.12
C GLU A 346 9.38 -20.68 -2.34
N VAL A 347 9.81 -19.59 -2.98
CA VAL A 347 10.70 -18.59 -2.36
C VAL A 347 9.96 -17.84 -1.24
N TYR A 348 8.68 -17.48 -1.44
CA TYR A 348 7.84 -16.88 -0.40
C TYR A 348 7.78 -17.76 0.85
N ASN A 349 7.54 -19.06 0.69
CA ASN A 349 7.50 -20.00 1.81
C ASN A 349 8.85 -20.11 2.52
N LYS A 350 9.97 -20.04 1.81
CA LYS A 350 11.31 -20.03 2.42
C LYS A 350 11.58 -18.77 3.24
N VAL A 351 11.10 -17.60 2.79
CA VAL A 351 11.16 -16.39 3.60
C VAL A 351 10.23 -16.51 4.80
N LYS A 352 9.00 -17.00 4.61
CA LYS A 352 8.01 -17.17 5.69
C LYS A 352 8.48 -18.10 6.81
N THR A 353 9.23 -19.11 6.46
CA THR A 353 9.79 -20.08 7.44
C THR A 353 11.17 -19.67 7.99
N GLY A 354 11.74 -18.56 7.51
CA GLY A 354 13.07 -18.09 7.91
C GLY A 354 14.24 -18.86 7.29
N GLU A 355 14.00 -19.72 6.30
CA GLU A 355 15.07 -20.38 5.53
C GLU A 355 15.85 -19.36 4.69
N ILE A 356 15.15 -18.35 4.17
CA ILE A 356 15.74 -17.16 3.55
C ILE A 356 15.47 -15.97 4.46
N VAL A 357 16.54 -15.30 4.87
CA VAL A 357 16.47 -14.05 5.63
C VAL A 357 16.88 -12.91 4.71
N VAL A 358 15.98 -11.96 4.50
CA VAL A 358 16.22 -10.78 3.67
C VAL A 358 16.75 -9.65 4.55
N ASP A 359 17.95 -9.13 4.24
CA ASP A 359 18.56 -8.08 5.01
C ASP A 359 17.85 -6.73 4.81
N GLY A 360 17.27 -6.19 5.88
CA GLY A 360 16.57 -4.89 5.92
C GLY A 360 17.37 -3.76 6.56
N THR A 361 18.66 -3.95 6.88
CA THR A 361 19.49 -2.87 7.46
C THR A 361 19.75 -1.75 6.46
N VAL A 362 19.49 -0.50 6.82
CA VAL A 362 19.66 0.69 5.99
C VAL A 362 20.34 1.81 6.74
#